data_21e6f47fa82c60ef248313592a9000e7
#
_entry.id   21e6f47fa82c60ef248313592a9000e7
#
_cell.length_a   1.000
_cell.length_b   1.000
_cell.length_c   1.000
_cell.angle_alpha   90.00
_cell.angle_beta   90.00
_cell.angle_gamma   90.00
#
_symmetry.space_group_name_H-M   'P 1'
#
loop_
_entity.id
_entity.type
_entity.pdbx_description
1 polymer ?
#
loop_
_entity_poly.entity_id
_entity_poly.type
_entity_poly.pdbx_seq_one_letter_code
_entity_poly.pdbx_strand_id
1 'polypeptide(L)'
;MAVTRRTMTVIAAALAIGVLVSACGRESGGGDSSTAQKTLRVALIGPQSGQLASLGDWDYKGVTLAAKEINAKGGAGGLKIQITRMDDQGDPTTGGNLARKAVSEHYNVVFGSSSSTISLAMLPIITGAKTAQITSGQADALTQQGSAYIFLDSPTSTTYDATLASYVLGKLGKKKVAMITNNGAYGKGEHDAFLAQLKKAGVKPVADKVVTPDQKEMSGPLSQIRSTHPDALFIGAEEVESGLIAKQARSLGIDATIVEGAPAGTPQYLDTAGKQAAEGTIVSSPYLSNDLNDQTKTFAAAYQKAYGETAELHGAKAYDGMQIVAKAAASVKGKVTNEAISEAMHRISYDGLLGHFQYNDKGVALFKTRIGVIKGGKVEPVADAA
;
A
#
# COMPACT_ATOMS: atom_id res chain seq x y z
N MET A 1 69.38 22.62 -19.24
CA MET A 1 69.49 24.05 -18.91
C MET A 1 68.35 24.40 -17.97
N ALA A 2 68.71 24.64 -16.95
CA ALA A 2 68.89 25.54 -15.83
C ALA A 2 67.84 25.29 -14.74
N VAL A 3 68.33 24.76 -13.70
CA VAL A 3 68.06 24.76 -12.27
C VAL A 3 67.88 26.16 -11.75
N THR A 4 66.88 26.41 -10.86
CA THR A 4 67.06 27.37 -9.78
C THR A 4 66.23 26.94 -8.52
N ARG A 5 67.02 26.58 -7.52
CA ARG A 5 66.63 26.46 -6.08
C ARG A 5 66.48 27.85 -5.46
N ARG A 6 65.59 28.03 -4.49
CA ARG A 6 65.73 28.95 -3.34
C ARG A 6 64.78 28.47 -2.24
N THR A 7 65.29 27.81 -1.25
CA THR A 7 65.77 28.19 0.07
C THR A 7 64.72 28.70 1.09
N MET A 8 64.63 27.92 2.15
CA MET A 8 64.08 28.07 3.50
C MET A 8 64.06 29.49 4.08
N THR A 9 63.01 29.75 4.90
CA THR A 9 63.24 30.50 6.13
C THR A 9 62.33 29.94 7.24
N VAL A 10 62.96 29.41 8.27
CA VAL A 10 62.43 29.00 9.59
C VAL A 10 62.39 30.23 10.47
N ILE A 11 61.26 30.50 11.13
CA ILE A 11 61.23 31.36 12.27
C ILE A 11 60.52 30.61 13.42
N ALA A 12 61.31 30.25 14.42
CA ALA A 12 60.89 29.77 15.72
C ALA A 12 60.72 30.96 16.64
N ALA A 13 59.65 31.01 17.42
CA ALA A 13 59.57 31.84 18.60
C ALA A 13 58.78 31.10 19.69
N ALA A 14 59.38 31.08 20.83
CA ALA A 14 59.13 30.23 21.98
C ALA A 14 58.11 30.81 22.99
N LEU A 15 57.57 29.87 23.79
CA LEU A 15 57.17 29.89 25.20
C LEU A 15 56.40 31.10 25.80
N ALA A 16 55.22 30.76 26.35
CA ALA A 16 54.84 31.17 27.70
C ALA A 16 53.90 30.13 28.34
N ILE A 17 54.39 29.50 29.39
CA ILE A 17 53.73 28.59 30.32
C ILE A 17 52.86 29.41 31.25
N GLY A 18 51.57 29.12 31.33
CA GLY A 18 50.65 29.65 32.35
C GLY A 18 49.87 28.50 32.97
N VAL A 19 50.40 27.95 34.06
CA VAL A 19 49.68 27.00 34.91
C VAL A 19 48.73 27.79 35.79
N LEU A 20 47.44 27.59 35.69
CA LEU A 20 46.44 27.95 36.69
C LEU A 20 45.69 26.70 37.10
N VAL A 21 46.05 26.16 38.23
CA VAL A 21 45.31 25.20 39.03
C VAL A 21 44.12 25.94 39.62
N SER A 22 42.91 25.51 39.34
CA SER A 22 41.73 25.88 40.12
C SER A 22 40.81 24.66 40.29
N ALA A 23 40.90 24.17 41.47
CA ALA A 23 39.92 23.61 42.40
C ALA A 23 38.69 22.86 41.82
N CYS A 24 38.57 21.66 42.37
CA CYS A 24 37.39 20.79 42.43
C CYS A 24 36.08 21.53 42.69
N GLY A 25 35.15 21.36 41.77
CA GLY A 25 33.72 21.45 41.98
C GLY A 25 33.08 20.20 41.41
N ARG A 26 32.83 19.23 42.26
CA ARG A 26 32.12 17.99 41.94
C ARG A 26 30.64 18.32 42.03
N GLU A 27 30.05 18.80 40.92
CA GLU A 27 28.60 18.79 40.76
C GLU A 27 28.23 17.56 39.97
N SER A 28 27.69 16.57 40.66
CA SER A 28 26.93 15.47 40.11
C SER A 28 25.61 16.00 39.60
N GLY A 29 25.63 16.56 38.39
CA GLY A 29 24.45 16.84 37.60
C GLY A 29 24.34 15.76 36.56
N GLY A 30 23.67 14.66 36.86
CA GLY A 30 23.17 13.69 35.87
C GLY A 30 22.15 14.37 34.97
N GLY A 31 22.65 15.14 34.03
CA GLY A 31 21.87 15.59 32.89
C GLY A 31 21.82 14.46 31.89
N ASP A 32 20.81 13.61 32.00
CA ASP A 32 20.37 12.71 30.96
C ASP A 32 19.92 13.62 29.80
N SER A 33 20.85 14.04 28.94
CA SER A 33 20.55 14.70 27.69
C SER A 33 20.03 13.64 26.71
N SER A 34 18.88 13.07 27.05
CA SER A 34 18.04 12.42 26.04
C SER A 34 17.69 13.50 25.02
N THR A 35 18.44 13.54 23.91
CA THR A 35 18.03 14.31 22.75
C THR A 35 16.65 13.78 22.36
N ALA A 36 15.62 14.50 22.80
CA ALA A 36 14.24 14.11 22.54
C ALA A 36 14.10 13.87 21.03
N GLN A 37 13.63 12.69 20.66
CA GLN A 37 13.39 12.35 19.26
C GLN A 37 12.49 13.44 18.64
N LYS A 38 13.01 14.14 17.64
CA LYS A 38 12.28 15.23 16.97
C LYS A 38 11.62 14.81 15.67
N THR A 39 11.87 13.59 15.24
CA THR A 39 11.48 13.11 13.91
C THR A 39 10.90 11.71 13.99
N LEU A 40 9.77 11.51 13.32
CA LEU A 40 9.20 10.20 12.98
C LEU A 40 9.71 9.81 11.59
N ARG A 41 10.65 8.86 11.54
CA ARG A 41 11.26 8.40 10.29
C ARG A 41 10.45 7.26 9.69
N VAL A 42 9.97 7.44 8.47
CA VAL A 42 9.16 6.46 7.73
C VAL A 42 9.94 6.01 6.50
N ALA A 43 10.22 4.72 6.40
CA ALA A 43 10.73 4.11 5.17
C ALA A 43 9.55 3.74 4.28
N LEU A 44 9.37 4.43 3.16
CA LEU A 44 8.36 4.12 2.17
C LEU A 44 8.99 3.21 1.11
N ILE A 45 8.74 1.91 1.23
CA ILE A 45 9.25 0.87 0.34
C ILE A 45 8.14 0.49 -0.64
N GLY A 46 8.39 0.64 -1.93
CA GLY A 46 7.41 0.32 -2.96
C GLY A 46 8.00 0.43 -4.36
N PRO A 47 7.38 -0.16 -5.38
CA PRO A 47 7.89 -0.17 -6.72
C PRO A 47 7.87 1.24 -7.33
N GLN A 48 8.98 1.66 -7.94
CA GLN A 48 9.10 2.92 -8.67
C GLN A 48 9.38 2.68 -10.15
N SER A 49 9.53 1.43 -10.52
CA SER A 49 9.82 0.96 -11.88
C SER A 49 9.07 -0.35 -12.17
N GLY A 50 9.00 -0.74 -13.45
CA GLY A 50 8.32 -1.96 -13.88
C GLY A 50 6.79 -1.85 -13.92
N GLN A 51 6.11 -2.99 -13.99
CA GLN A 51 4.65 -3.06 -14.16
C GLN A 51 3.86 -2.56 -12.93
N LEU A 52 4.46 -2.60 -11.75
CA LEU A 52 3.85 -2.16 -10.49
C LEU A 52 4.18 -0.70 -10.13
N ALA A 53 4.87 0.05 -11.01
CA ALA A 53 5.34 1.40 -10.71
C ALA A 53 4.21 2.37 -10.30
N SER A 54 3.03 2.22 -10.89
CA SER A 54 1.85 3.02 -10.54
C SER A 54 1.44 2.85 -9.08
N LEU A 55 1.47 1.62 -8.54
CA LEU A 55 1.16 1.36 -7.13
C LEU A 55 2.08 2.14 -6.19
N GLY A 56 3.39 2.08 -6.42
CA GLY A 56 4.35 2.80 -5.59
C GLY A 56 4.29 4.33 -5.75
N ASP A 57 3.84 4.81 -6.90
CA ASP A 57 3.65 6.24 -7.14
C ASP A 57 2.40 6.77 -6.42
N TRP A 58 1.30 6.03 -6.45
CA TRP A 58 0.08 6.37 -5.71
C TRP A 58 0.29 6.34 -4.20
N ASP A 59 0.96 5.30 -3.68
CA ASP A 59 1.33 5.25 -2.26
C ASP A 59 2.20 6.47 -1.88
N TYR A 60 3.21 6.80 -2.69
CA TYR A 60 4.06 7.95 -2.45
C TYR A 60 3.27 9.26 -2.40
N LYS A 61 2.35 9.47 -3.33
CA LYS A 61 1.51 10.65 -3.39
C LYS A 61 0.60 10.76 -2.15
N GLY A 62 -0.08 9.67 -1.79
CA GLY A 62 -0.95 9.64 -0.62
C GLY A 62 -0.19 9.90 0.68
N VAL A 63 0.89 9.13 0.93
CA VAL A 63 1.74 9.27 2.13
C VAL A 63 2.34 10.67 2.24
N THR A 64 2.84 11.22 1.13
CA THR A 64 3.51 12.53 1.13
C THR A 64 2.52 13.67 1.37
N LEU A 65 1.33 13.60 0.77
CA LEU A 65 0.28 14.59 0.99
C LEU A 65 -0.14 14.62 2.48
N ALA A 66 -0.43 13.45 3.06
CA ALA A 66 -0.77 13.32 4.48
C ALA A 66 0.35 13.86 5.38
N ALA A 67 1.59 13.44 5.15
CA ALA A 67 2.74 13.88 5.94
C ALA A 67 2.96 15.40 5.88
N LYS A 68 2.77 16.00 4.70
CA LYS A 68 2.85 17.46 4.52
C LYS A 68 1.79 18.19 5.36
N GLU A 69 0.56 17.71 5.33
CA GLU A 69 -0.54 18.32 6.10
C GLU A 69 -0.35 18.13 7.61
N ILE A 70 0.08 16.95 8.05
CA ILE A 70 0.38 16.67 9.45
C ILE A 70 1.52 17.55 9.95
N ASN A 71 2.60 17.66 9.19
CA ASN A 71 3.75 18.51 9.53
C ASN A 71 3.39 19.98 9.61
N ALA A 72 2.49 20.47 8.75
CA ALA A 72 2.00 21.84 8.79
C ALA A 72 1.17 22.14 10.06
N LYS A 73 0.60 21.12 10.69
CA LYS A 73 -0.17 21.18 11.96
C LYS A 73 0.68 20.88 13.19
N GLY A 74 2.01 20.84 13.08
CA GLY A 74 2.93 20.62 14.20
C GLY A 74 3.46 19.16 14.32
N GLY A 75 3.17 18.30 13.34
CA GLY A 75 3.69 16.93 13.28
C GLY A 75 2.87 15.91 14.08
N ALA A 76 3.36 14.70 14.15
CA ALA A 76 2.76 13.60 14.88
C ALA A 76 3.12 13.66 16.37
N GLY A 77 2.28 14.29 17.19
CA GLY A 77 2.59 14.53 18.60
C GLY A 77 3.87 15.36 18.83
N GLY A 78 4.15 16.33 17.94
CA GLY A 78 5.36 17.15 17.96
C GLY A 78 6.54 16.56 17.15
N LEU A 79 6.42 15.32 16.65
CA LEU A 79 7.44 14.69 15.79
C LEU A 79 7.23 15.10 14.34
N LYS A 80 8.25 15.66 13.69
CA LYS A 80 8.22 15.93 12.26
C LYS A 80 8.30 14.61 11.47
N ILE A 81 7.34 14.33 10.62
CA ILE A 81 7.36 13.15 9.74
C ILE A 81 8.39 13.37 8.63
N GLN A 82 9.30 12.42 8.50
CA GLN A 82 10.30 12.37 7.44
C GLN A 82 10.16 11.05 6.67
N ILE A 83 9.88 11.14 5.39
CA ILE A 83 9.70 9.99 4.49
C ILE A 83 10.97 9.80 3.68
N THR A 84 11.45 8.56 3.59
CA THR A 84 12.49 8.15 2.65
C THR A 84 11.89 7.13 1.70
N ARG A 85 11.82 7.47 0.42
CA ARG A 85 11.33 6.59 -0.65
C ARG A 85 12.43 5.62 -1.07
N MET A 86 12.09 4.32 -1.15
CA MET A 86 12.99 3.23 -1.52
C MET A 86 12.33 2.35 -2.57
N ASP A 87 13.01 2.12 -3.70
CA ASP A 87 12.50 1.34 -4.84
C ASP A 87 12.75 -0.15 -4.63
N ASP A 88 11.69 -0.93 -4.47
CA ASP A 88 11.78 -2.40 -4.43
C ASP A 88 11.78 -3.04 -5.82
N GLN A 89 11.60 -2.25 -6.88
CA GLN A 89 11.62 -2.66 -8.28
C GLN A 89 10.59 -3.74 -8.64
N GLY A 90 9.58 -3.92 -7.81
CA GLY A 90 8.62 -5.03 -7.95
C GLY A 90 9.22 -6.39 -7.59
N ASP A 91 10.37 -6.45 -6.94
CA ASP A 91 11.10 -7.67 -6.61
C ASP A 91 11.09 -7.98 -5.11
N PRO A 92 10.61 -9.17 -4.68
CA PRO A 92 10.53 -9.54 -3.27
C PRO A 92 11.88 -9.60 -2.55
N THR A 93 12.95 -9.97 -3.26
CA THR A 93 14.31 -10.04 -2.68
C THR A 93 14.83 -8.63 -2.41
N THR A 94 14.61 -7.72 -3.34
CA THR A 94 14.95 -6.29 -3.19
C THR A 94 14.15 -5.68 -2.04
N GLY A 95 12.84 -5.93 -1.96
CA GLY A 95 11.99 -5.49 -0.86
C GLY A 95 12.49 -5.98 0.50
N GLY A 96 12.85 -7.27 0.62
CA GLY A 96 13.47 -7.83 1.82
C GLY A 96 14.81 -7.16 2.20
N ASN A 97 15.65 -6.84 1.22
CA ASN A 97 16.92 -6.13 1.45
C ASN A 97 16.67 -4.69 1.94
N LEU A 98 15.68 -3.99 1.37
CA LEU A 98 15.29 -2.65 1.81
C LEU A 98 14.68 -2.65 3.20
N ALA A 99 13.91 -3.68 3.57
CA ALA A 99 13.42 -3.85 4.93
C ALA A 99 14.57 -4.01 5.94
N ARG A 100 15.60 -4.82 5.63
CA ARG A 100 16.81 -4.92 6.47
C ARG A 100 17.52 -3.56 6.59
N LYS A 101 17.64 -2.83 5.49
CA LYS A 101 18.22 -1.47 5.50
C LYS A 101 17.40 -0.54 6.37
N ALA A 102 16.08 -0.51 6.25
CA ALA A 102 15.21 0.32 7.08
C ALA A 102 15.39 0.01 8.58
N VAL A 103 15.48 -1.26 8.94
CA VAL A 103 15.73 -1.70 10.32
C VAL A 103 17.13 -1.25 10.81
N SER A 104 18.19 -1.47 10.03
CA SER A 104 19.56 -1.11 10.40
C SER A 104 19.78 0.40 10.50
N GLU A 105 19.04 1.18 9.73
CA GLU A 105 19.07 2.65 9.77
C GLU A 105 18.06 3.25 10.77
N HIS A 106 17.42 2.41 11.59
CA HIS A 106 16.50 2.82 12.67
C HIS A 106 15.30 3.65 12.20
N TYR A 107 14.64 3.26 11.13
CA TYR A 107 13.34 3.81 10.79
C TYR A 107 12.29 3.38 11.81
N ASN A 108 11.36 4.27 12.11
CA ASN A 108 10.32 4.02 13.11
C ASN A 108 9.19 3.16 12.58
N VAL A 109 8.85 3.32 11.29
CA VAL A 109 7.77 2.61 10.59
C VAL A 109 8.23 2.30 9.17
N VAL A 110 7.84 1.15 8.68
CA VAL A 110 7.92 0.80 7.26
C VAL A 110 6.53 0.94 6.66
N PHE A 111 6.40 1.76 5.63
CA PHE A 111 5.19 1.88 4.83
C PHE A 111 5.40 1.16 3.49
N GLY A 112 4.53 0.22 3.17
CA GLY A 112 4.60 -0.57 1.94
C GLY A 112 5.03 -2.05 2.21
N SER A 113 5.26 -2.83 1.17
CA SER A 113 5.02 -2.52 -0.23
C SER A 113 3.53 -2.65 -0.55
N SER A 114 3.02 -1.96 -1.59
CA SER A 114 1.65 -2.15 -2.08
C SER A 114 1.44 -3.57 -2.62
N SER A 115 2.49 -4.20 -3.11
CA SER A 115 2.46 -5.60 -3.53
C SER A 115 2.43 -6.56 -2.33
N SER A 116 1.40 -7.40 -2.27
CA SER A 116 1.29 -8.42 -1.21
C SER A 116 2.46 -9.39 -1.20
N THR A 117 3.00 -9.76 -2.37
CA THR A 117 4.15 -10.67 -2.50
C THR A 117 5.40 -10.06 -1.86
N ILE A 118 5.66 -8.79 -2.10
CA ILE A 118 6.82 -8.08 -1.55
C ILE A 118 6.64 -7.84 -0.05
N SER A 119 5.44 -7.42 0.37
CA SER A 119 5.11 -7.23 1.78
C SER A 119 5.30 -8.50 2.61
N LEU A 120 4.93 -9.67 2.08
CA LEU A 120 5.18 -10.97 2.72
C LEU A 120 6.69 -11.27 2.85
N ALA A 121 7.50 -10.92 1.86
CA ALA A 121 8.95 -11.10 1.92
C ALA A 121 9.63 -10.18 2.96
N MET A 122 9.09 -9.01 3.19
CA MET A 122 9.56 -8.04 4.19
C MET A 122 9.16 -8.45 5.62
N LEU A 123 7.99 -9.07 5.78
CA LEU A 123 7.34 -9.28 7.08
C LEU A 123 8.18 -10.00 8.14
N PRO A 124 8.95 -11.08 7.85
CA PRO A 124 9.78 -11.73 8.86
C PRO A 124 10.86 -10.79 9.44
N ILE A 125 11.42 -9.91 8.60
CA ILE A 125 12.47 -8.96 8.97
C ILE A 125 11.88 -7.90 9.90
N ILE A 126 10.75 -7.33 9.52
CA ILE A 126 10.02 -6.29 10.26
C ILE A 126 9.52 -6.85 11.60
N THR A 127 8.98 -8.06 11.60
CA THR A 127 8.52 -8.75 12.82
C THR A 127 9.67 -8.98 13.80
N GLY A 128 10.81 -9.48 13.31
CA GLY A 128 12.00 -9.69 14.15
C GLY A 128 12.57 -8.40 14.75
N ALA A 129 12.40 -7.27 14.05
CA ALA A 129 12.80 -5.94 14.50
C ALA A 129 11.75 -5.22 15.34
N LYS A 130 10.59 -5.81 15.56
CA LYS A 130 9.45 -5.20 16.28
C LYS A 130 9.07 -3.82 15.73
N THR A 131 9.09 -3.68 14.41
CA THR A 131 8.79 -2.43 13.71
C THR A 131 7.45 -2.56 13.01
N ALA A 132 6.57 -1.57 13.11
CA ALA A 132 5.31 -1.59 12.40
C ALA A 132 5.53 -1.50 10.89
N GLN A 133 4.91 -2.43 10.15
CA GLN A 133 4.73 -2.35 8.71
C GLN A 133 3.27 -2.05 8.42
N ILE A 134 2.99 -0.97 7.72
CA ILE A 134 1.65 -0.69 7.17
C ILE A 134 1.70 -0.85 5.65
N THR A 135 0.71 -1.50 5.05
CA THR A 135 0.73 -1.86 3.64
C THR A 135 -0.65 -1.76 3.01
N SER A 136 -0.69 -1.36 1.75
CA SER A 136 -1.87 -1.39 0.88
C SER A 136 -2.11 -2.78 0.25
N GLY A 137 -1.25 -3.76 0.51
CA GLY A 137 -1.45 -5.14 0.09
C GLY A 137 -2.72 -5.73 0.69
N GLN A 138 -3.41 -6.62 -0.04
CA GLN A 138 -4.75 -7.10 0.31
C GLN A 138 -4.82 -8.60 0.58
N ALA A 139 -3.76 -9.37 0.27
CA ALA A 139 -3.78 -10.82 0.48
C ALA A 139 -4.02 -11.15 1.97
N ASP A 140 -5.00 -12.00 2.26
CA ASP A 140 -5.30 -12.47 3.62
C ASP A 140 -4.08 -13.09 4.30
N ALA A 141 -3.18 -13.69 3.52
CA ALA A 141 -1.93 -14.28 4.01
C ALA A 141 -1.04 -13.28 4.77
N LEU A 142 -1.11 -11.98 4.51
CA LEU A 142 -0.34 -10.94 5.20
C LEU A 142 -0.59 -10.96 6.72
N THR A 143 -1.83 -11.14 7.13
CA THR A 143 -2.25 -11.11 8.54
C THR A 143 -2.41 -12.50 9.16
N GLN A 144 -2.08 -13.55 8.40
CA GLN A 144 -2.15 -14.94 8.86
C GLN A 144 -0.79 -15.52 9.27
N GLN A 145 0.29 -14.74 9.19
CA GLN A 145 1.65 -15.16 9.56
C GLN A 145 1.94 -15.07 11.06
N GLY A 146 0.98 -14.66 11.88
CA GLY A 146 1.15 -14.53 13.33
C GLY A 146 1.99 -13.33 13.78
N SER A 147 2.22 -12.35 12.90
CA SER A 147 2.92 -11.10 13.25
C SER A 147 1.97 -10.10 13.89
N ALA A 148 2.40 -9.48 15.00
CA ALA A 148 1.74 -8.33 15.61
C ALA A 148 2.19 -6.98 15.03
N TYR A 149 3.02 -7.01 13.99
CA TYR A 149 3.68 -5.81 13.43
C TYR A 149 3.25 -5.50 11.99
N ILE A 150 2.26 -6.22 11.46
CA ILE A 150 1.68 -5.95 10.14
C ILE A 150 0.30 -5.30 10.29
N PHE A 151 0.05 -4.26 9.51
CA PHE A 151 -1.18 -3.49 9.51
C PHE A 151 -1.59 -3.20 8.07
N LEU A 152 -2.84 -3.44 7.72
CA LEU A 152 -3.38 -3.13 6.40
C LEU A 152 -4.09 -1.77 6.45
N ASP A 153 -3.83 -0.90 5.50
CA ASP A 153 -4.64 0.32 5.30
C ASP A 153 -5.85 0.06 4.38
N SER A 154 -6.15 -1.19 4.13
CA SER A 154 -7.16 -1.71 3.23
C SER A 154 -7.85 -2.93 3.86
N PRO A 155 -9.10 -3.27 3.49
CA PRO A 155 -9.66 -4.59 3.75
C PRO A 155 -8.85 -5.68 3.05
N THR A 156 -9.01 -6.93 3.48
CA THR A 156 -8.42 -8.07 2.77
C THR A 156 -9.25 -8.50 1.56
N SER A 157 -8.66 -9.31 0.67
CA SER A 157 -9.34 -9.94 -0.47
C SER A 157 -10.67 -10.60 -0.06
N THR A 158 -10.70 -11.28 1.09
CA THR A 158 -11.96 -11.86 1.62
C THR A 158 -13.09 -10.84 1.74
N THR A 159 -12.81 -9.61 2.15
CA THR A 159 -13.84 -8.56 2.29
C THR A 159 -14.28 -8.02 0.94
N TYR A 160 -13.35 -7.77 0.03
CA TYR A 160 -13.65 -7.34 -1.34
C TYR A 160 -14.53 -8.36 -2.06
N ASP A 161 -14.14 -9.62 -2.00
CA ASP A 161 -14.79 -10.71 -2.72
C ASP A 161 -16.13 -11.12 -2.12
N ALA A 162 -16.31 -10.97 -0.80
CA ALA A 162 -17.62 -11.14 -0.20
C ALA A 162 -18.64 -10.14 -0.77
N THR A 163 -18.24 -8.88 -0.94
CA THR A 163 -19.09 -7.84 -1.54
C THR A 163 -19.35 -8.13 -3.02
N LEU A 164 -18.31 -8.48 -3.80
CA LEU A 164 -18.44 -8.85 -5.20
C LEU A 164 -19.37 -10.04 -5.40
N ALA A 165 -19.13 -11.13 -4.68
CA ALA A 165 -19.91 -12.35 -4.82
C ALA A 165 -21.38 -12.13 -4.44
N SER A 166 -21.64 -11.38 -3.35
CA SER A 166 -23.00 -11.02 -2.96
C SER A 166 -23.74 -10.31 -4.11
N TYR A 167 -23.08 -9.35 -4.74
CA TYR A 167 -23.66 -8.61 -5.84
C TYR A 167 -23.82 -9.47 -7.09
N VAL A 168 -22.77 -10.14 -7.53
CA VAL A 168 -22.71 -10.90 -8.79
C VAL A 168 -23.63 -12.13 -8.75
N LEU A 169 -23.55 -12.92 -7.70
CA LEU A 169 -24.31 -14.15 -7.56
C LEU A 169 -25.75 -13.89 -7.07
N GLY A 170 -25.92 -12.97 -6.14
CA GLY A 170 -27.21 -12.66 -5.53
C GLY A 170 -28.02 -11.70 -6.38
N LYS A 171 -27.50 -10.49 -6.64
CA LYS A 171 -28.28 -9.43 -7.33
C LYS A 171 -28.32 -9.61 -8.85
N LEU A 172 -27.17 -9.92 -9.48
CA LEU A 172 -27.12 -10.15 -10.93
C LEU A 172 -27.52 -11.58 -11.35
N GLY A 173 -27.61 -12.51 -10.39
CA GLY A 173 -28.03 -13.89 -10.65
C GLY A 173 -27.06 -14.71 -11.51
N LYS A 174 -25.77 -14.28 -11.62
CA LYS A 174 -24.78 -14.98 -12.44
C LYS A 174 -24.44 -16.32 -11.81
N LYS A 175 -24.39 -17.39 -12.60
CA LYS A 175 -24.16 -18.77 -12.11
C LYS A 175 -23.03 -19.49 -12.83
N LYS A 176 -22.72 -19.12 -14.07
CA LYS A 176 -21.64 -19.67 -14.87
C LYS A 176 -20.40 -18.80 -14.73
N VAL A 177 -19.72 -18.90 -13.60
CA VAL A 177 -18.58 -18.07 -13.28
C VAL A 177 -17.28 -18.75 -13.71
N ALA A 178 -16.50 -18.10 -14.56
CA ALA A 178 -15.10 -18.47 -14.81
C ALA A 178 -14.17 -17.60 -13.97
N MET A 179 -13.02 -18.13 -13.62
CA MET A 179 -11.98 -17.44 -12.85
C MET A 179 -10.67 -17.45 -13.64
N ILE A 180 -9.92 -16.35 -13.59
CA ILE A 180 -8.55 -16.23 -14.04
C ILE A 180 -7.77 -15.37 -13.04
N THR A 181 -6.72 -15.92 -12.43
CA THR A 181 -5.94 -15.25 -11.39
C THR A 181 -4.45 -15.45 -11.63
N ASN A 182 -3.61 -14.55 -11.13
CA ASN A 182 -2.18 -14.82 -11.12
C ASN A 182 -1.77 -15.62 -9.87
N ASN A 183 -0.58 -16.22 -9.88
CA ASN A 183 -0.05 -17.02 -8.78
C ASN A 183 0.85 -16.23 -7.80
N GLY A 184 0.90 -14.91 -7.91
CA GLY A 184 1.44 -14.04 -6.87
C GLY A 184 0.59 -14.06 -5.61
N ALA A 185 1.09 -13.51 -4.52
CA ALA A 185 0.36 -13.54 -3.25
C ALA A 185 -1.00 -12.84 -3.31
N TYR A 186 -1.10 -11.72 -4.05
CA TYR A 186 -2.37 -11.05 -4.30
C TYR A 186 -3.33 -11.93 -5.08
N GLY A 187 -2.97 -12.35 -6.29
CA GLY A 187 -3.85 -13.16 -7.13
C GLY A 187 -4.26 -14.49 -6.49
N LYS A 188 -3.35 -15.11 -5.72
CA LYS A 188 -3.71 -16.29 -4.91
C LYS A 188 -4.71 -15.94 -3.82
N GLY A 189 -4.56 -14.80 -3.17
CA GLY A 189 -5.52 -14.29 -2.17
C GLY A 189 -6.91 -14.09 -2.76
N GLU A 190 -6.99 -13.42 -3.90
CA GLU A 190 -8.23 -13.21 -4.68
C GLU A 190 -8.86 -14.55 -5.11
N HIS A 191 -8.04 -15.48 -5.64
CA HIS A 191 -8.50 -16.83 -6.01
C HIS A 191 -9.18 -17.53 -4.83
N ASP A 192 -8.47 -17.63 -3.71
CA ASP A 192 -8.93 -18.39 -2.56
C ASP A 192 -10.18 -17.75 -1.93
N ALA A 193 -10.19 -16.41 -1.85
CA ALA A 193 -11.30 -15.64 -1.29
C ALA A 193 -12.57 -15.76 -2.14
N PHE A 194 -12.47 -15.53 -3.46
CA PHE A 194 -13.62 -15.61 -4.34
C PHE A 194 -14.14 -17.03 -4.50
N LEU A 195 -13.25 -18.03 -4.62
CA LEU A 195 -13.61 -19.44 -4.64
C LEU A 195 -14.37 -19.86 -3.36
N ALA A 196 -13.97 -19.35 -2.20
CA ALA A 196 -14.69 -19.58 -0.95
C ALA A 196 -16.12 -19.01 -0.99
N GLN A 197 -16.33 -17.83 -1.59
CA GLN A 197 -17.67 -17.27 -1.76
C GLN A 197 -18.52 -18.10 -2.75
N LEU A 198 -17.93 -18.55 -3.85
CA LEU A 198 -18.62 -19.45 -4.79
C LEU A 198 -19.06 -20.75 -4.10
N LYS A 199 -18.17 -21.37 -3.31
CA LYS A 199 -18.49 -22.58 -2.53
C LYS A 199 -19.63 -22.34 -1.55
N LYS A 200 -19.59 -21.22 -0.84
CA LYS A 200 -20.65 -20.80 0.10
C LYS A 200 -22.00 -20.66 -0.60
N ALA A 201 -22.01 -20.19 -1.84
CA ALA A 201 -23.20 -20.05 -2.66
C ALA A 201 -23.61 -21.34 -3.40
N GLY A 202 -22.90 -22.44 -3.23
CA GLY A 202 -23.13 -23.70 -3.94
C GLY A 202 -22.80 -23.65 -5.44
N VAL A 203 -21.99 -22.68 -5.87
CA VAL A 203 -21.57 -22.48 -7.25
C VAL A 203 -20.17 -23.08 -7.45
N LYS A 204 -19.98 -23.85 -8.53
CA LYS A 204 -18.67 -24.30 -8.97
C LYS A 204 -18.23 -23.46 -10.16
N PRO A 205 -16.96 -23.00 -10.21
CA PRO A 205 -16.47 -22.30 -11.38
C PRO A 205 -16.53 -23.19 -12.62
N VAL A 206 -16.99 -22.65 -13.77
CA VAL A 206 -17.04 -23.36 -15.05
C VAL A 206 -15.66 -23.46 -15.70
N ALA A 207 -14.74 -22.58 -15.33
CA ALA A 207 -13.32 -22.63 -15.63
C ALA A 207 -12.56 -21.94 -14.49
N ASP A 208 -11.37 -22.45 -14.19
CA ASP A 208 -10.47 -21.89 -13.17
C ASP A 208 -9.06 -21.96 -13.76
N LYS A 209 -8.47 -20.77 -14.00
CA LYS A 209 -7.19 -20.62 -14.69
C LYS A 209 -6.24 -19.79 -13.84
N VAL A 210 -4.99 -20.23 -13.81
CA VAL A 210 -3.92 -19.51 -13.13
C VAL A 210 -2.87 -19.15 -14.16
N VAL A 211 -2.43 -17.88 -14.12
CA VAL A 211 -1.35 -17.33 -14.94
C VAL A 211 -0.18 -16.91 -14.04
N THR A 212 0.97 -16.63 -14.62
CA THR A 212 2.12 -16.11 -13.86
C THR A 212 2.10 -14.58 -13.84
N PRO A 213 2.58 -13.94 -12.77
CA PRO A 213 2.82 -12.50 -12.79
C PRO A 213 3.68 -12.11 -14.01
N ASP A 214 3.45 -10.93 -14.56
CA ASP A 214 4.11 -10.40 -15.77
C ASP A 214 3.79 -11.13 -17.07
N GLN A 215 2.92 -12.13 -17.08
CA GLN A 215 2.47 -12.79 -18.29
C GLN A 215 1.68 -11.79 -19.17
N LYS A 216 2.09 -11.63 -20.43
CA LYS A 216 1.47 -10.67 -21.37
C LYS A 216 0.48 -11.33 -22.30
N GLU A 217 0.63 -12.62 -22.57
CA GLU A 217 -0.19 -13.36 -23.52
C GLU A 217 -1.12 -14.33 -22.77
N MET A 218 -2.42 -14.05 -22.87
CA MET A 218 -3.47 -14.75 -22.13
C MET A 218 -4.41 -15.56 -23.06
N SER A 219 -4.13 -15.62 -24.35
CA SER A 219 -5.03 -16.26 -25.34
C SER A 219 -5.28 -17.74 -25.07
N GLY A 220 -4.28 -18.48 -24.58
CA GLY A 220 -4.41 -19.90 -24.24
C GLY A 220 -5.45 -20.14 -23.14
N PRO A 221 -5.24 -19.63 -21.91
CA PRO A 221 -6.23 -19.77 -20.83
C PRO A 221 -7.57 -19.13 -21.16
N LEU A 222 -7.61 -17.98 -21.85
CA LEU A 222 -8.86 -17.32 -22.22
C LEU A 222 -9.66 -18.11 -23.27
N SER A 223 -9.01 -18.80 -24.21
CA SER A 223 -9.70 -19.69 -25.17
C SER A 223 -10.38 -20.86 -24.47
N GLN A 224 -9.75 -21.41 -23.42
CA GLN A 224 -10.38 -22.46 -22.59
C GLN A 224 -11.57 -21.89 -21.79
N ILE A 225 -11.47 -20.68 -21.24
CA ILE A 225 -12.58 -20.01 -20.56
C ILE A 225 -13.73 -19.78 -21.54
N ARG A 226 -13.44 -19.24 -22.73
CA ARG A 226 -14.44 -18.99 -23.77
C ARG A 226 -15.29 -20.23 -24.10
N SER A 227 -14.66 -21.40 -24.19
CA SER A 227 -15.36 -22.66 -24.53
C SER A 227 -16.40 -23.09 -23.48
N THR A 228 -16.36 -22.54 -22.26
CA THR A 228 -17.32 -22.82 -21.19
C THR A 228 -18.54 -21.88 -21.22
N HIS A 229 -18.53 -20.86 -22.08
CA HIS A 229 -19.60 -19.86 -22.19
C HIS A 229 -19.99 -19.27 -20.84
N PRO A 230 -19.08 -18.61 -20.10
CA PRO A 230 -19.37 -18.05 -18.78
C PRO A 230 -20.31 -16.84 -18.91
N ASP A 231 -21.08 -16.56 -17.86
CA ASP A 231 -21.87 -15.33 -17.71
C ASP A 231 -21.20 -14.28 -16.83
N ALA A 232 -20.16 -14.69 -16.09
CA ALA A 232 -19.24 -13.81 -15.37
C ALA A 232 -17.80 -14.32 -15.48
N LEU A 233 -16.85 -13.39 -15.56
CA LEU A 233 -15.41 -13.65 -15.56
C LEU A 233 -14.78 -12.89 -14.37
N PHE A 234 -14.40 -13.62 -13.34
CA PHE A 234 -13.64 -13.06 -12.24
C PHE A 234 -12.15 -12.98 -12.60
N ILE A 235 -11.55 -11.80 -12.38
CA ILE A 235 -10.13 -11.55 -12.60
C ILE A 235 -9.49 -11.22 -11.25
N GLY A 236 -8.45 -11.96 -10.88
CA GLY A 236 -7.66 -11.72 -9.67
C GLY A 236 -6.19 -11.56 -10.03
N ALA A 237 -5.84 -10.38 -10.52
CA ALA A 237 -4.49 -10.03 -10.97
C ALA A 237 -4.20 -8.55 -10.68
N GLU A 238 -2.95 -8.12 -10.82
CA GLU A 238 -2.57 -6.72 -10.62
C GLU A 238 -3.06 -5.86 -11.81
N GLU A 239 -3.05 -4.53 -11.68
CA GLU A 239 -3.73 -3.57 -12.57
C GLU A 239 -3.43 -3.75 -14.06
N VAL A 240 -2.13 -3.89 -14.41
CA VAL A 240 -1.72 -4.05 -15.82
C VAL A 240 -2.15 -5.41 -16.36
N GLU A 241 -1.96 -6.48 -15.59
CA GLU A 241 -2.35 -7.84 -15.97
C GLU A 241 -3.86 -7.94 -16.14
N SER A 242 -4.61 -7.40 -15.20
CA SER A 242 -6.08 -7.37 -15.22
C SER A 242 -6.60 -6.65 -16.45
N GLY A 243 -6.02 -5.50 -16.77
CA GLY A 243 -6.35 -4.76 -17.99
C GLY A 243 -6.04 -5.56 -19.27
N LEU A 244 -4.90 -6.28 -19.31
CA LEU A 244 -4.55 -7.15 -20.44
C LEU A 244 -5.52 -8.33 -20.56
N ILE A 245 -5.89 -8.96 -19.45
CA ILE A 245 -6.87 -10.05 -19.42
C ILE A 245 -8.21 -9.56 -19.95
N ALA A 246 -8.71 -8.43 -19.45
CA ALA A 246 -9.97 -7.83 -19.90
C ALA A 246 -9.94 -7.53 -21.41
N LYS A 247 -8.89 -6.89 -21.90
CA LYS A 247 -8.70 -6.57 -23.33
C LYS A 247 -8.70 -7.81 -24.21
N GLN A 248 -7.92 -8.83 -23.83
CA GLN A 248 -7.79 -10.07 -24.61
C GLN A 248 -9.07 -10.91 -24.51
N ALA A 249 -9.76 -10.94 -23.37
CA ALA A 249 -11.05 -11.60 -23.22
C ALA A 249 -12.08 -11.02 -24.22
N ARG A 250 -12.20 -9.71 -24.30
CA ARG A 250 -13.10 -9.06 -25.29
C ARG A 250 -12.68 -9.32 -26.74
N SER A 251 -11.36 -9.29 -27.02
CA SER A 251 -10.85 -9.60 -28.36
C SER A 251 -11.15 -11.04 -28.81
N LEU A 252 -11.23 -11.96 -27.86
CA LEU A 252 -11.60 -13.35 -28.10
C LEU A 252 -13.13 -13.58 -28.12
N GLY A 253 -13.96 -12.54 -27.97
CA GLY A 253 -15.40 -12.63 -27.93
C GLY A 253 -15.97 -13.26 -26.67
N ILE A 254 -15.32 -13.04 -25.52
CA ILE A 254 -15.88 -13.38 -24.21
C ILE A 254 -16.73 -12.19 -23.75
N ASP A 255 -18.07 -12.33 -23.84
CA ASP A 255 -19.03 -11.28 -23.48
C ASP A 255 -19.47 -11.34 -22.00
N ALA A 256 -18.87 -12.24 -21.21
CA ALA A 256 -19.13 -12.37 -19.77
C ALA A 256 -18.98 -11.03 -19.05
N THR A 257 -19.78 -10.79 -18.02
CA THR A 257 -19.56 -9.66 -17.10
C THR A 257 -18.21 -9.81 -16.40
N ILE A 258 -17.28 -8.88 -16.62
CA ILE A 258 -16.01 -8.86 -15.88
C ILE A 258 -16.27 -8.39 -14.45
N VAL A 259 -15.65 -9.08 -13.50
CA VAL A 259 -15.83 -8.87 -12.06
C VAL A 259 -14.46 -8.85 -11.41
N GLU A 260 -14.14 -7.79 -10.66
CA GLU A 260 -12.80 -7.62 -10.11
C GLU A 260 -12.82 -6.75 -8.85
N GLY A 261 -11.80 -6.90 -8.02
CA GLY A 261 -11.56 -6.07 -6.84
C GLY A 261 -10.97 -4.70 -7.17
N ALA A 262 -10.07 -4.26 -6.31
CA ALA A 262 -9.44 -2.93 -6.36
C ALA A 262 -8.79 -2.55 -7.71
N PRO A 263 -8.07 -3.44 -8.43
CA PRO A 263 -7.34 -3.08 -9.64
C PRO A 263 -8.23 -2.47 -10.72
N ALA A 264 -9.44 -3.01 -10.95
CA ALA A 264 -10.35 -2.48 -11.98
C ALA A 264 -10.81 -1.04 -11.71
N GLY A 265 -10.70 -0.56 -10.48
CA GLY A 265 -11.01 0.82 -10.12
C GLY A 265 -9.92 1.85 -10.45
N THR A 266 -8.79 1.43 -10.99
CA THR A 266 -7.61 2.28 -11.18
C THR A 266 -7.47 2.84 -12.60
N PRO A 267 -6.82 4.01 -12.76
CA PRO A 267 -6.47 4.53 -14.09
C PRO A 267 -5.62 3.54 -14.89
N GLN A 268 -4.70 2.83 -14.27
CA GLN A 268 -3.81 1.88 -14.94
C GLN A 268 -4.56 0.71 -15.59
N TYR A 269 -5.58 0.18 -14.90
CA TYR A 269 -6.46 -0.82 -15.50
C TYR A 269 -7.20 -0.26 -16.73
N LEU A 270 -7.80 0.93 -16.59
CA LEU A 270 -8.56 1.57 -17.67
C LEU A 270 -7.70 1.86 -18.90
N ASP A 271 -6.47 2.32 -18.69
CA ASP A 271 -5.52 2.62 -19.78
C ASP A 271 -5.08 1.33 -20.50
N THR A 272 -4.86 0.24 -19.74
CA THR A 272 -4.41 -1.04 -20.29
C THR A 272 -5.53 -1.79 -21.00
N ALA A 273 -6.69 -1.89 -20.37
CA ALA A 273 -7.86 -2.54 -20.96
C ALA A 273 -8.39 -1.76 -22.18
N GLY A 274 -8.38 -0.44 -22.08
CA GLY A 274 -9.08 0.47 -22.97
C GLY A 274 -10.57 0.56 -22.64
N LYS A 275 -11.19 1.69 -22.96
CA LYS A 275 -12.57 2.01 -22.58
C LYS A 275 -13.58 0.93 -22.97
N GLN A 276 -13.45 0.37 -24.18
CA GLN A 276 -14.39 -0.63 -24.69
C GLN A 276 -14.32 -1.94 -23.92
N ALA A 277 -13.11 -2.43 -23.62
CA ALA A 277 -12.96 -3.70 -22.91
C ALA A 277 -13.29 -3.58 -21.42
N ALA A 278 -13.06 -2.42 -20.82
CA ALA A 278 -13.39 -2.14 -19.43
C ALA A 278 -14.87 -1.88 -19.18
N GLU A 279 -15.66 -1.53 -20.23
CA GLU A 279 -17.06 -1.15 -20.09
C GLU A 279 -17.88 -2.27 -19.42
N GLY A 280 -18.69 -1.91 -18.42
CA GLY A 280 -19.54 -2.84 -17.68
C GLY A 280 -18.80 -3.69 -16.64
N THR A 281 -17.49 -3.51 -16.43
CA THR A 281 -16.74 -4.21 -15.36
C THR A 281 -17.31 -3.81 -14.00
N ILE A 282 -17.62 -4.82 -13.17
CA ILE A 282 -18.08 -4.66 -11.80
C ILE A 282 -16.85 -4.60 -10.90
N VAL A 283 -16.79 -3.58 -10.06
CA VAL A 283 -15.66 -3.29 -9.17
C VAL A 283 -16.11 -3.29 -7.71
N SER A 284 -15.34 -3.90 -6.82
CA SER A 284 -15.49 -3.70 -5.39
C SER A 284 -14.39 -2.76 -4.89
N SER A 285 -14.75 -1.67 -4.21
CA SER A 285 -13.80 -0.68 -3.71
C SER A 285 -14.35 0.07 -2.49
N PRO A 286 -13.55 0.38 -1.48
CA PRO A 286 -13.97 1.27 -0.40
C PRO A 286 -13.97 2.75 -0.81
N TYR A 287 -13.20 3.13 -1.84
CA TYR A 287 -13.12 4.49 -2.36
C TYR A 287 -13.55 4.51 -3.84
N LEU A 288 -14.52 5.33 -4.16
CA LEU A 288 -14.98 5.56 -5.52
C LEU A 288 -14.81 7.05 -5.85
N SER A 289 -13.95 7.37 -6.80
CA SER A 289 -13.57 8.77 -7.13
C SER A 289 -14.73 9.65 -7.58
N ASN A 290 -15.84 9.06 -8.02
CA ASN A 290 -17.05 9.75 -8.46
C ASN A 290 -18.19 9.77 -7.42
N ASP A 291 -17.95 9.21 -6.23
CA ASP A 291 -18.93 9.22 -5.13
C ASP A 291 -18.28 9.77 -3.85
N LEU A 292 -18.07 11.08 -3.85
CA LEU A 292 -17.32 11.77 -2.81
C LEU A 292 -18.26 12.43 -1.80
N ASN A 293 -18.05 12.13 -0.53
CA ASN A 293 -18.56 12.92 0.59
C ASN A 293 -17.66 14.16 0.82
N ASP A 294 -17.99 15.00 1.81
CA ASP A 294 -17.25 16.25 2.03
C ASP A 294 -15.78 16.02 2.39
N GLN A 295 -15.46 14.95 3.12
CA GLN A 295 -14.09 14.59 3.49
C GLN A 295 -13.29 14.13 2.27
N THR A 296 -13.84 13.24 1.47
CA THR A 296 -13.20 12.74 0.25
C THR A 296 -13.10 13.81 -0.84
N LYS A 297 -14.06 14.76 -0.92
CA LYS A 297 -13.94 15.95 -1.79
C LYS A 297 -12.75 16.84 -1.39
N THR A 298 -12.56 17.08 -0.09
CA THR A 298 -11.44 17.87 0.43
C THR A 298 -10.10 17.21 0.06
N PHE A 299 -9.98 15.91 0.28
CA PHE A 299 -8.80 15.13 -0.11
C PHE A 299 -8.58 15.17 -1.63
N ALA A 300 -9.60 14.90 -2.43
CA ALA A 300 -9.51 14.89 -3.88
C ALA A 300 -9.05 16.24 -4.44
N ALA A 301 -9.56 17.35 -3.89
CA ALA A 301 -9.13 18.69 -4.26
C ALA A 301 -7.67 18.97 -3.87
N ALA A 302 -7.23 18.54 -2.69
CA ALA A 302 -5.84 18.65 -2.23
C ALA A 302 -4.89 17.82 -3.09
N TYR A 303 -5.28 16.59 -3.42
CA TYR A 303 -4.53 15.69 -4.28
C TYR A 303 -4.39 16.25 -5.70
N GLN A 304 -5.50 16.70 -6.32
CA GLN A 304 -5.49 17.35 -7.63
C GLN A 304 -4.58 18.59 -7.64
N LYS A 305 -4.66 19.42 -6.59
CA LYS A 305 -3.79 20.61 -6.47
C LYS A 305 -2.31 20.25 -6.34
N ALA A 306 -2.00 19.16 -5.64
CA ALA A 306 -0.62 18.77 -5.39
C ALA A 306 0.04 18.08 -6.59
N TYR A 307 -0.73 17.27 -7.34
CA TYR A 307 -0.18 16.35 -8.35
C TYR A 307 -0.76 16.54 -9.75
N GLY A 308 -1.81 17.32 -9.94
CA GLY A 308 -2.46 17.53 -11.23
C GLY A 308 -3.31 16.32 -11.71
N GLU A 309 -3.60 15.39 -10.81
CA GLU A 309 -4.26 14.11 -11.12
C GLU A 309 -5.49 13.89 -10.23
N THR A 310 -6.44 13.10 -10.73
CA THR A 310 -7.58 12.65 -9.92
C THR A 310 -7.11 11.62 -8.88
N ALA A 311 -7.51 11.82 -7.63
CA ALA A 311 -7.22 10.86 -6.58
C ALA A 311 -7.91 9.51 -6.87
N GLU A 312 -7.18 8.43 -6.67
CA GLU A 312 -7.67 7.06 -6.83
C GLU A 312 -7.56 6.29 -5.51
N LEU A 313 -8.00 5.02 -5.51
CA LEU A 313 -8.09 4.21 -4.30
C LEU A 313 -6.77 4.07 -3.53
N HIS A 314 -5.65 3.77 -4.22
CA HIS A 314 -4.36 3.50 -3.54
C HIS A 314 -3.80 4.77 -2.89
N GLY A 315 -3.88 5.91 -3.57
CA GLY A 315 -3.54 7.21 -2.97
C GLY A 315 -4.40 7.55 -1.76
N ALA A 316 -5.70 7.22 -1.80
CA ALA A 316 -6.60 7.42 -0.65
C ALA A 316 -6.25 6.48 0.53
N LYS A 317 -5.98 5.18 0.27
CA LYS A 317 -5.53 4.23 1.30
C LYS A 317 -4.24 4.70 1.97
N ALA A 318 -3.24 5.04 1.15
CA ALA A 318 -1.93 5.48 1.63
C ALA A 318 -2.00 6.79 2.43
N TYR A 319 -2.89 7.71 2.04
CA TYR A 319 -3.17 8.93 2.80
C TYR A 319 -3.74 8.58 4.19
N ASP A 320 -4.79 7.76 4.27
CA ASP A 320 -5.36 7.32 5.54
C ASP A 320 -4.35 6.52 6.37
N GLY A 321 -3.58 5.63 5.73
CA GLY A 321 -2.50 4.88 6.37
C GLY A 321 -1.48 5.77 7.07
N MET A 322 -1.05 6.87 6.44
CA MET A 322 -0.12 7.81 7.05
C MET A 322 -0.77 8.62 8.19
N GLN A 323 -2.04 8.97 8.08
CA GLN A 323 -2.80 9.60 9.16
C GLN A 323 -2.90 8.68 10.39
N ILE A 324 -3.14 7.38 10.17
CA ILE A 324 -3.20 6.35 11.20
C ILE A 324 -1.85 6.22 11.91
N VAL A 325 -0.75 6.09 11.16
CA VAL A 325 0.62 6.05 11.70
C VAL A 325 0.91 7.28 12.56
N ALA A 326 0.59 8.46 12.07
CA ALA A 326 0.83 9.70 12.79
C ALA A 326 -0.01 9.80 14.08
N LYS A 327 -1.28 9.42 14.02
CA LYS A 327 -2.16 9.40 15.19
C LYS A 327 -1.71 8.39 16.22
N ALA A 328 -1.26 7.20 15.80
CA ALA A 328 -0.69 6.19 16.67
C ALA A 328 0.58 6.71 17.36
N ALA A 329 1.53 7.26 16.61
CA ALA A 329 2.76 7.84 17.17
C ALA A 329 2.48 8.98 18.16
N ALA A 330 1.51 9.86 17.85
CA ALA A 330 1.10 10.95 18.73
C ALA A 330 0.43 10.49 20.04
N SER A 331 -0.15 9.29 20.05
CA SER A 331 -0.80 8.73 21.25
C SER A 331 0.16 8.04 22.21
N VAL A 332 1.41 7.79 21.79
CA VAL A 332 2.43 7.14 22.64
C VAL A 332 2.82 8.08 23.79
N LYS A 333 2.68 7.58 25.01
CA LYS A 333 3.13 8.30 26.21
C LYS A 333 4.60 7.97 26.49
N GLY A 334 5.44 9.00 26.64
CA GLY A 334 6.86 8.84 26.92
C GLY A 334 7.71 8.68 25.65
N LYS A 335 8.68 7.76 25.67
CA LYS A 335 9.60 7.54 24.55
C LYS A 335 8.88 6.84 23.41
N VAL A 336 8.89 7.44 22.22
CA VAL A 336 8.30 6.88 21.01
C VAL A 336 9.26 5.84 20.43
N THR A 337 9.00 4.56 20.72
CA THR A 337 9.73 3.41 20.18
C THR A 337 8.92 2.74 19.07
N ASN A 338 9.57 1.92 18.23
CA ASN A 338 8.89 1.16 17.18
C ASN A 338 7.79 0.24 17.75
N GLU A 339 8.10 -0.46 18.86
CA GLU A 339 7.16 -1.33 19.57
C GLU A 339 5.95 -0.54 20.13
N ALA A 340 6.21 0.63 20.76
CA ALA A 340 5.13 1.48 21.26
C ALA A 340 4.22 2.04 20.17
N ILE A 341 4.77 2.36 18.99
CA ILE A 341 3.96 2.75 17.82
C ILE A 341 3.07 1.57 17.38
N SER A 342 3.64 0.36 17.27
CA SER A 342 2.90 -0.84 16.87
C SER A 342 1.76 -1.15 17.85
N GLU A 343 2.03 -1.11 19.15
CA GLU A 343 1.00 -1.27 20.18
C GLU A 343 -0.10 -0.19 20.09
N ALA A 344 0.28 1.05 19.79
CA ALA A 344 -0.68 2.13 19.61
C ALA A 344 -1.54 1.92 18.34
N MET A 345 -0.97 1.38 17.27
CA MET A 345 -1.71 1.06 16.04
C MET A 345 -2.81 0.03 16.28
N HIS A 346 -2.59 -1.00 17.09
CA HIS A 346 -3.64 -1.98 17.46
C HIS A 346 -4.85 -1.35 18.17
N ARG A 347 -4.66 -0.19 18.80
CA ARG A 347 -5.73 0.54 19.55
C ARG A 347 -6.30 1.72 18.79
N ILE A 348 -5.92 1.88 17.51
CA ILE A 348 -6.36 3.04 16.73
C ILE A 348 -7.87 2.98 16.43
N SER A 349 -8.51 4.14 16.53
CA SER A 349 -9.85 4.39 16.01
C SER A 349 -9.78 5.69 15.23
N TYR A 350 -10.14 5.64 13.94
CA TYR A 350 -9.93 6.74 13.01
C TYR A 350 -11.06 6.81 11.97
N ASP A 351 -11.67 7.98 11.83
CA ASP A 351 -12.63 8.25 10.77
C ASP A 351 -11.88 8.85 9.58
N GLY A 352 -11.62 8.00 8.59
CA GLY A 352 -10.82 8.31 7.41
C GLY A 352 -11.64 8.48 6.14
N LEU A 353 -10.94 8.62 5.02
CA LEU A 353 -11.53 8.73 3.67
C LEU A 353 -12.34 7.51 3.28
N LEU A 354 -11.90 6.33 3.75
CA LEU A 354 -12.50 5.05 3.43
C LEU A 354 -13.60 4.64 4.43
N GLY A 355 -13.80 5.42 5.48
CA GLY A 355 -14.80 5.18 6.53
C GLY A 355 -14.18 5.07 7.91
N HIS A 356 -14.95 4.51 8.86
CA HIS A 356 -14.46 4.28 10.21
C HIS A 356 -13.45 3.13 10.22
N PHE A 357 -12.26 3.43 10.74
CA PHE A 357 -11.11 2.55 10.69
C PHE A 357 -10.75 2.03 12.09
N GLN A 358 -10.68 0.74 12.21
CA GLN A 358 -10.15 0.01 13.37
C GLN A 358 -9.38 -1.20 12.87
N TYR A 359 -8.40 -1.67 13.66
CA TYR A 359 -7.79 -2.96 13.45
C TYR A 359 -8.43 -4.03 14.34
N ASN A 360 -8.53 -5.26 13.81
CA ASN A 360 -8.67 -6.43 14.67
C ASN A 360 -7.29 -6.82 15.25
N ASP A 361 -7.26 -7.86 16.08
CA ASP A 361 -6.03 -8.35 16.73
C ASP A 361 -4.93 -8.80 15.76
N LYS A 362 -5.28 -8.99 14.48
CA LYS A 362 -4.36 -9.41 13.41
C LYS A 362 -3.89 -8.25 12.53
N GLY A 363 -4.28 -7.01 12.82
CA GLY A 363 -3.94 -5.85 11.99
C GLY A 363 -4.76 -5.72 10.72
N VAL A 364 -5.91 -6.41 10.62
CA VAL A 364 -6.85 -6.27 9.49
C VAL A 364 -7.73 -5.06 9.72
N ALA A 365 -7.82 -4.21 8.71
CA ALA A 365 -8.74 -3.06 8.70
C ALA A 365 -10.20 -3.52 8.60
N LEU A 366 -11.04 -3.00 9.48
CA LEU A 366 -12.46 -3.36 9.58
C LEU A 366 -13.35 -2.27 8.97
N PHE A 367 -13.44 -2.22 7.66
CA PHE A 367 -14.41 -1.37 6.95
C PHE A 367 -14.94 -2.06 5.70
N LYS A 368 -16.05 -1.54 5.17
CA LYS A 368 -16.80 -2.16 4.07
C LYS A 368 -16.32 -1.66 2.72
N THR A 369 -16.46 -2.50 1.71
CA THR A 369 -16.34 -2.10 0.32
C THR A 369 -17.71 -1.80 -0.29
N ARG A 370 -17.72 -1.09 -1.40
CA ARG A 370 -18.91 -0.74 -2.18
C ARG A 370 -18.77 -1.26 -3.60
N ILE A 371 -19.87 -1.42 -4.29
CA ILE A 371 -19.88 -1.83 -5.70
C ILE A 371 -19.90 -0.59 -6.59
N GLY A 372 -18.99 -0.59 -7.56
CA GLY A 372 -18.98 0.31 -8.69
C GLY A 372 -19.15 -0.47 -10.00
N VAL A 373 -19.47 0.25 -11.07
CA VAL A 373 -19.49 -0.25 -12.44
C VAL A 373 -18.75 0.72 -13.34
N ILE A 374 -17.91 0.21 -14.23
CA ILE A 374 -17.22 1.07 -15.21
C ILE A 374 -18.17 1.46 -16.31
N LYS A 375 -18.40 2.78 -16.48
CA LYS A 375 -19.20 3.38 -17.55
C LYS A 375 -18.44 4.55 -18.18
N GLY A 376 -18.29 4.51 -19.48
CA GLY A 376 -17.60 5.57 -20.22
C GLY A 376 -16.17 5.83 -19.76
N GLY A 377 -15.49 4.82 -19.18
CA GLY A 377 -14.14 4.91 -18.63
C GLY A 377 -14.05 5.55 -17.23
N LYS A 378 -15.14 5.51 -16.47
CA LYS A 378 -15.19 5.97 -15.06
C LYS A 378 -15.87 4.91 -14.20
N VAL A 379 -15.45 4.77 -12.97
CA VAL A 379 -16.14 3.93 -11.98
C VAL A 379 -17.30 4.72 -11.40
N GLU A 380 -18.53 4.28 -11.67
CA GLU A 380 -19.74 4.87 -11.09
C GLU A 380 -20.28 3.99 -9.96
N PRO A 381 -20.73 4.58 -8.84
CA PRO A 381 -21.32 3.81 -7.76
C PRO A 381 -22.61 3.14 -8.20
N VAL A 382 -22.82 1.91 -7.72
CA VAL A 382 -24.10 1.21 -7.89
C VAL A 382 -24.95 1.45 -6.65
N ALA A 383 -26.05 2.18 -6.80
CA ALA A 383 -27.02 2.36 -5.72
C ALA A 383 -27.59 1.01 -5.29
N ASP A 384 -27.84 0.83 -3.98
CA ASP A 384 -28.43 -0.40 -3.41
C ASP A 384 -27.61 -1.70 -3.65
N ALA A 385 -26.32 -1.60 -3.76
CA ALA A 385 -25.43 -2.77 -3.89
C ALA A 385 -24.92 -3.29 -2.53
N ALA A 386 -25.36 -2.68 -1.40
CA ALA A 386 -24.97 -3.06 -0.04
C ALA A 386 -25.86 -4.18 0.51
#